data_8b368a05e9c25a3af4976fe7fb178eea
#
_entry.id   8b368a05e9c25a3af4976fe7fb178eea
#
_cell.length_a   1.000
_cell.length_b   1.000
_cell.length_c   1.000
_cell.angle_alpha   90.00
_cell.angle_beta   90.00
_cell.angle_gamma   90.00
#
_symmetry.space_group_name_H-M   'P 1'
#
loop_
_entity.id
_entity.type
_entity.pdbx_description
1 polymer ?
#
loop_
_entity_poly.entity_id
_entity_poly.type
_entity_poly.pdbx_seq_one_letter_code
_entity_poly.pdbx_strand_id
1 'polypeptide(L)'
;MRITITGTGSHLPAQSVANTSFLNHEFLEMDGSPFGATNEVIIEKFSSITGIESRRYALDSENTSDLGASAAKAAIADAGVDPETLDYIIFAHNFGDVAHGQAQSDMLPSLASRVKQTLGIINPNCVAYDILFGCPGWIEGVIQAQAFIKAG
;
A
#
# COMPACT_ATOMS: atom_id res chain seq x y z
N MET A 1 -5.81 25.66 -15.17
CA MET A 1 -4.46 25.35 -14.70
C MET A 1 -4.11 23.92 -15.13
N ARG A 2 -2.94 23.71 -15.71
CA ARG A 2 -2.43 22.36 -16.04
C ARG A 2 -1.78 21.76 -14.78
N ILE A 3 -2.06 20.50 -14.50
CA ILE A 3 -1.46 19.75 -13.43
C ILE A 3 -0.58 18.68 -14.05
N THR A 4 0.60 18.47 -13.50
CA THR A 4 1.60 17.56 -14.04
C THR A 4 2.05 16.60 -12.95
N ILE A 5 2.18 15.31 -13.26
CA ILE A 5 2.91 14.36 -12.44
C ILE A 5 4.39 14.56 -12.77
N THR A 6 5.19 14.91 -11.78
CA THR A 6 6.62 15.22 -11.94
C THR A 6 7.54 14.06 -11.57
N GLY A 7 7.03 13.10 -10.80
CA GLY A 7 7.76 11.90 -10.46
C GLY A 7 6.83 10.78 -10.05
N THR A 8 7.31 9.56 -10.18
CA THR A 8 6.62 8.33 -9.82
C THR A 8 7.54 7.43 -9.00
N GLY A 9 6.96 6.62 -8.13
CA GLY A 9 7.71 5.64 -7.35
C GLY A 9 6.83 4.46 -6.96
N SER A 10 7.46 3.30 -6.91
CA SER A 10 6.82 2.08 -6.44
C SER A 10 7.77 1.29 -5.56
N HIS A 11 7.22 0.48 -4.68
CA HIS A 11 7.97 -0.46 -3.88
C HIS A 11 7.27 -1.81 -3.91
N LEU A 12 8.03 -2.86 -4.22
CA LEU A 12 7.56 -4.24 -4.17
C LEU A 12 8.31 -4.96 -3.06
N PRO A 13 7.61 -5.60 -2.10
CA PRO A 13 8.24 -6.39 -1.06
C PRO A 13 9.16 -7.48 -1.62
N ALA A 14 10.21 -7.80 -0.88
CA ALA A 14 11.25 -8.71 -1.37
C ALA A 14 10.81 -10.19 -1.42
N GLN A 15 9.93 -10.60 -0.50
CA GLN A 15 9.53 -12.00 -0.35
C GLN A 15 8.57 -12.42 -1.46
N SER A 16 8.99 -13.37 -2.30
CA SER A 16 8.13 -13.97 -3.33
C SER A 16 7.49 -15.24 -2.80
N VAL A 17 6.16 -15.31 -2.89
CA VAL A 17 5.35 -16.46 -2.47
C VAL A 17 4.65 -17.05 -3.69
N ALA A 18 5.08 -18.23 -4.13
CA ALA A 18 4.47 -18.95 -5.25
C ALA A 18 3.14 -19.60 -4.84
N ASN A 19 2.29 -19.89 -5.82
CA ASN A 19 1.02 -20.59 -5.56
C ASN A 19 1.24 -21.95 -4.86
N THR A 20 2.34 -22.64 -5.17
CA THR A 20 2.71 -23.92 -4.53
C THR A 20 2.95 -23.83 -3.03
N SER A 21 3.23 -22.64 -2.50
CA SER A 21 3.37 -22.42 -1.05
C SER A 21 2.06 -22.67 -0.29
N PHE A 22 0.93 -22.70 -0.98
CA PHE A 22 -0.39 -22.93 -0.40
C PHE A 22 -0.86 -24.40 -0.45
N LEU A 23 0.00 -25.33 -0.93
CA LEU A 23 -0.35 -26.76 -0.99
C LEU A 23 -0.74 -27.38 0.36
N ASN A 24 -0.17 -26.87 1.44
CA ASN A 24 -0.48 -27.34 2.80
C ASN A 24 -1.33 -26.34 3.59
N HIS A 25 -1.99 -25.39 2.90
CA HIS A 25 -2.84 -24.41 3.54
C HIS A 25 -4.21 -24.99 3.86
N GLU A 26 -4.84 -24.53 4.94
CA GLU A 26 -6.23 -24.85 5.23
C GLU A 26 -7.14 -23.84 4.55
N PHE A 27 -7.96 -24.29 3.60
CA PHE A 27 -8.96 -23.45 2.95
C PHE A 27 -10.35 -23.80 3.53
N LEU A 28 -11.05 -22.75 3.98
CA LEU A 28 -12.34 -22.88 4.62
C LEU A 28 -13.41 -22.14 3.82
N GLU A 29 -14.64 -22.66 3.89
CA GLU A 29 -15.84 -21.96 3.45
C GLU A 29 -16.21 -20.84 4.44
N MET A 30 -17.18 -20.00 4.08
CA MET A 30 -17.64 -18.89 4.94
C MET A 30 -18.21 -19.35 6.29
N ASP A 31 -18.70 -20.57 6.37
CA ASP A 31 -19.24 -21.18 7.60
C ASP A 31 -18.16 -21.89 8.45
N GLY A 32 -16.89 -21.86 8.00
CA GLY A 32 -15.76 -22.50 8.65
C GLY A 32 -15.59 -23.99 8.33
N SER A 33 -16.43 -24.57 7.47
CA SER A 33 -16.23 -25.93 6.99
C SER A 33 -15.06 -26.02 6.00
N PRO A 34 -14.38 -27.17 5.86
CA PRO A 34 -13.34 -27.36 4.87
C PRO A 34 -13.85 -27.12 3.45
N PHE A 35 -13.04 -26.45 2.64
CA PHE A 35 -13.38 -26.19 1.24
C PHE A 35 -13.48 -27.50 0.46
N GLY A 36 -14.53 -27.65 -0.36
CA GLY A 36 -14.90 -28.91 -1.01
C GLY A 36 -14.01 -29.39 -2.16
N ALA A 37 -12.81 -28.76 -2.36
CA ALA A 37 -11.84 -29.15 -3.38
C ALA A 37 -10.46 -29.38 -2.76
N THR A 38 -9.62 -30.20 -3.43
CA THR A 38 -8.24 -30.40 -2.97
C THR A 38 -7.40 -29.13 -3.19
N ASN A 39 -6.33 -28.98 -2.43
CA ASN A 39 -5.44 -27.81 -2.53
C ASN A 39 -4.81 -27.68 -3.92
N GLU A 40 -4.50 -28.78 -4.58
CA GLU A 40 -3.99 -28.77 -5.96
C GLU A 40 -4.98 -28.11 -6.94
N VAL A 41 -6.26 -28.46 -6.82
CA VAL A 41 -7.34 -27.86 -7.64
C VAL A 41 -7.53 -26.38 -7.32
N ILE A 42 -7.46 -26.00 -6.05
CA ILE A 42 -7.56 -24.59 -5.62
C ILE A 42 -6.40 -23.77 -6.20
N ILE A 43 -5.19 -24.29 -6.10
CA ILE A 43 -3.96 -23.62 -6.56
C ILE A 43 -3.93 -23.48 -8.08
N GLU A 44 -4.39 -24.52 -8.82
CA GLU A 44 -4.55 -24.41 -10.27
C GLU A 44 -5.52 -23.29 -10.66
N LYS A 45 -6.62 -23.13 -9.91
CA LYS A 45 -7.56 -22.02 -10.11
C LYS A 45 -6.96 -20.66 -9.83
N PHE A 46 -6.00 -20.51 -8.89
CA PHE A 46 -5.32 -19.24 -8.68
C PHE A 46 -4.65 -18.75 -9.96
N SER A 47 -3.95 -19.60 -10.69
CA SER A 47 -3.33 -19.23 -11.96
C SER A 47 -4.35 -19.11 -13.09
N SER A 48 -5.23 -20.10 -13.26
CA SER A 48 -6.16 -20.15 -14.41
C SER A 48 -7.20 -19.02 -14.42
N ILE A 49 -7.64 -18.54 -13.25
CA ILE A 49 -8.64 -17.47 -13.12
C ILE A 49 -7.99 -16.09 -13.08
N THR A 50 -6.87 -15.95 -12.35
CA THR A 50 -6.27 -14.64 -12.06
C THR A 50 -5.04 -14.34 -12.90
N GLY A 51 -4.42 -15.35 -13.52
CA GLY A 51 -3.11 -15.23 -14.15
C GLY A 51 -1.94 -15.04 -13.16
N ILE A 52 -2.21 -15.14 -11.85
CA ILE A 52 -1.22 -14.90 -10.80
C ILE A 52 -0.55 -16.23 -10.44
N GLU A 53 0.76 -16.33 -10.67
CA GLU A 53 1.57 -17.49 -10.31
C GLU A 53 2.34 -17.30 -9.00
N SER A 54 2.66 -16.05 -8.67
CA SER A 54 3.31 -15.68 -7.42
C SER A 54 2.89 -14.27 -6.98
N ARG A 55 3.07 -13.97 -5.70
CA ARG A 55 2.82 -12.66 -5.12
C ARG A 55 3.95 -12.24 -4.22
N ARG A 56 4.03 -10.93 -3.95
CA ARG A 56 5.05 -10.37 -3.06
C ARG A 56 4.44 -10.10 -1.69
N TYR A 57 5.08 -10.62 -0.66
CA TYR A 57 4.72 -10.41 0.73
C TYR A 57 5.71 -9.48 1.40
N ALA A 58 5.19 -8.62 2.27
CA ALA A 58 6.01 -7.84 3.18
C ALA A 58 6.78 -8.76 4.14
N LEU A 59 7.93 -8.30 4.59
CA LEU A 59 8.63 -8.96 5.69
C LEU A 59 7.86 -8.76 7.00
N ASP A 60 8.08 -9.63 7.99
CA ASP A 60 7.45 -9.54 9.30
C ASP A 60 7.71 -8.20 10.01
N SER A 61 8.78 -7.51 9.65
CA SER A 61 9.18 -6.20 10.16
C SER A 61 8.63 -5.02 9.36
N GLU A 62 7.93 -5.26 8.24
CA GLU A 62 7.41 -4.22 7.35
C GLU A 62 5.91 -4.06 7.52
N ASN A 63 5.47 -2.81 7.65
CA ASN A 63 4.07 -2.42 7.68
C ASN A 63 3.68 -1.66 6.40
N THR A 64 2.41 -1.36 6.25
CA THR A 64 1.88 -0.58 5.12
C THR A 64 2.56 0.78 4.99
N SER A 65 2.82 1.46 6.12
CA SER A 65 3.50 2.75 6.13
C SER A 65 4.96 2.67 5.66
N ASP A 66 5.67 1.56 5.95
CA ASP A 66 7.06 1.35 5.51
C ASP A 66 7.14 1.16 3.99
N LEU A 67 6.21 0.36 3.44
CA LEU A 67 6.10 0.16 1.99
C LEU A 67 5.77 1.49 1.29
N GLY A 68 4.85 2.27 1.86
CA GLY A 68 4.48 3.58 1.35
C GLY A 68 5.62 4.58 1.42
N ALA A 69 6.39 4.61 2.52
CA ALA A 69 7.56 5.47 2.66
C ALA A 69 8.64 5.15 1.61
N SER A 70 8.87 3.86 1.35
CA SER A 70 9.81 3.40 0.32
C SER A 70 9.40 3.86 -1.08
N ALA A 71 8.11 3.73 -1.42
CA ALA A 71 7.56 4.21 -2.70
C ALA A 71 7.63 5.74 -2.80
N ALA A 72 7.28 6.46 -1.72
CA ALA A 72 7.34 7.92 -1.67
C ALA A 72 8.78 8.44 -1.85
N LYS A 73 9.76 7.78 -1.22
CA LYS A 73 11.18 8.11 -1.39
C LYS A 73 11.62 7.97 -2.85
N ALA A 74 11.18 6.91 -3.53
CA ALA A 74 11.47 6.71 -4.94
C ALA A 74 10.81 7.80 -5.81
N ALA A 75 9.56 8.17 -5.54
CA ALA A 75 8.85 9.22 -6.26
C ALA A 75 9.51 10.61 -6.10
N ILE A 76 9.94 10.95 -4.89
CA ILE A 76 10.65 12.21 -4.59
C ILE A 76 11.98 12.26 -5.34
N ALA A 77 12.73 11.15 -5.35
CA ALA A 77 13.99 11.04 -6.08
C ALA A 77 13.79 11.17 -7.60
N ASP A 78 12.76 10.53 -8.15
CA ASP A 78 12.41 10.61 -9.58
C ASP A 78 11.98 12.03 -9.97
N ALA A 79 11.22 12.71 -9.11
CA ALA A 79 10.82 14.10 -9.31
C ALA A 79 11.97 15.10 -9.18
N GLY A 80 13.05 14.76 -8.49
CA GLY A 80 14.16 15.65 -8.18
C GLY A 80 13.76 16.84 -7.30
N VAL A 81 12.74 16.68 -6.44
CA VAL A 81 12.24 17.75 -5.56
C VAL A 81 12.82 17.63 -4.17
N ASP A 82 12.96 18.76 -3.49
CA ASP A 82 13.27 18.79 -2.07
C ASP A 82 12.01 18.38 -1.28
N PRO A 83 12.04 17.31 -0.47
CA PRO A 83 10.89 16.87 0.32
C PRO A 83 10.36 17.96 1.28
N GLU A 84 11.19 18.90 1.71
CA GLU A 84 10.76 20.02 2.56
C GLU A 84 9.85 21.03 1.84
N THR A 85 9.75 20.95 0.50
CA THR A 85 8.84 21.79 -0.31
C THR A 85 7.48 21.18 -0.55
N LEU A 86 7.21 19.99 -0.02
CA LEU A 86 5.90 19.35 -0.15
C LEU A 86 4.86 20.04 0.71
N ASP A 87 3.70 20.33 0.12
CA ASP A 87 2.52 20.88 0.82
C ASP A 87 1.64 19.78 1.40
N TYR A 88 1.53 18.63 0.70
CA TYR A 88 0.66 17.53 1.12
C TYR A 88 1.31 16.17 0.94
N ILE A 89 1.01 15.28 1.89
CA ILE A 89 1.18 13.82 1.76
C ILE A 89 -0.19 13.20 1.96
N ILE A 90 -0.71 12.58 0.90
CA ILE A 90 -2.02 11.92 0.90
C ILE A 90 -1.77 10.41 0.78
N PHE A 91 -2.16 9.65 1.79
CA PHE A 91 -1.96 8.21 1.82
C PHE A 91 -3.29 7.48 1.72
N ALA A 92 -3.50 6.73 0.65
CA ALA A 92 -4.70 5.91 0.49
C ALA A 92 -4.42 4.46 0.92
N HIS A 93 -5.25 3.93 1.83
CA HIS A 93 -5.13 2.56 2.33
C HIS A 93 -6.49 2.01 2.81
N ASN A 94 -6.55 0.69 3.05
CA ASN A 94 -7.77 0.03 3.51
C ASN A 94 -7.84 -0.13 5.03
N PHE A 95 -6.69 -0.40 5.69
CA PHE A 95 -6.66 -0.95 7.05
C PHE A 95 -5.72 -0.23 8.01
N GLY A 96 -4.81 0.63 7.55
CA GLY A 96 -3.72 1.11 8.39
C GLY A 96 -2.53 0.15 8.41
N ASP A 97 -1.70 0.24 9.44
CA ASP A 97 -0.66 -0.73 9.72
C ASP A 97 -1.23 -1.91 10.51
N VAL A 98 -0.82 -3.11 10.14
CA VAL A 98 -1.14 -4.34 10.89
C VAL A 98 0.19 -5.06 11.12
N ALA A 99 0.68 -5.01 12.34
CA ALA A 99 1.93 -5.68 12.68
C ALA A 99 1.82 -7.20 12.50
N HIS A 100 2.91 -7.84 12.08
CA HIS A 100 2.93 -9.28 11.88
C HIS A 100 2.42 -10.04 13.11
N GLY A 101 1.53 -11.02 12.89
CA GLY A 101 0.91 -11.81 13.95
C GLY A 101 -0.17 -11.09 14.77
N GLN A 102 -0.49 -9.84 14.42
CA GLN A 102 -1.59 -9.10 15.04
C GLN A 102 -2.82 -9.07 14.12
N ALA A 103 -4.00 -8.99 14.72
CA ALA A 103 -5.26 -8.83 13.99
C ALA A 103 -5.80 -7.38 14.05
N GLN A 104 -5.20 -6.55 14.91
CA GLN A 104 -5.65 -5.18 15.13
C GLN A 104 -4.94 -4.22 14.20
N SER A 105 -5.74 -3.38 13.54
CA SER A 105 -5.26 -2.27 12.74
C SER A 105 -4.81 -1.10 13.62
N ASP A 106 -3.70 -0.47 13.23
CA ASP A 106 -3.17 0.74 13.83
C ASP A 106 -3.18 1.88 12.81
N MET A 107 -4.02 2.87 13.02
CA MET A 107 -4.25 4.01 12.12
C MET A 107 -3.82 5.36 12.72
N LEU A 108 -3.37 5.40 13.98
CA LEU A 108 -2.98 6.65 14.66
C LEU A 108 -1.57 6.55 15.24
N PRO A 109 -0.67 7.52 14.92
CA PRO A 109 -0.87 8.61 13.96
C PRO A 109 -1.14 8.09 12.55
N SER A 110 -1.70 8.94 11.67
CA SER A 110 -2.01 8.57 10.27
C SER A 110 -0.80 7.97 9.54
N LEU A 111 -1.01 7.07 8.59
CA LEU A 111 0.07 6.47 7.82
C LEU A 111 0.84 7.55 7.05
N ALA A 112 0.16 8.56 6.53
CA ALA A 112 0.80 9.72 5.90
C ALA A 112 1.75 10.45 6.87
N SER A 113 1.39 10.58 8.16
CA SER A 113 2.27 11.17 9.18
C SER A 113 3.48 10.29 9.47
N ARG A 114 3.32 8.96 9.47
CA ARG A 114 4.44 8.01 9.61
C ARG A 114 5.40 8.11 8.42
N VAL A 115 4.84 8.20 7.20
CA VAL A 115 5.63 8.43 5.97
C VAL A 115 6.37 9.75 6.05
N LYS A 116 5.71 10.85 6.45
CA LYS A 116 6.34 12.16 6.66
C LYS A 116 7.54 12.05 7.62
N GLN A 117 7.37 11.37 8.74
CA GLN A 117 8.43 11.15 9.72
C GLN A 117 9.58 10.32 9.15
N THR A 118 9.28 9.21 8.45
CA THR A 118 10.29 8.33 7.84
C THR A 118 11.09 9.04 6.75
N LEU A 119 10.46 9.96 6.02
CA LEU A 119 11.13 10.81 5.02
C LEU A 119 11.96 11.94 5.65
N GLY A 120 11.85 12.15 6.96
CA GLY A 120 12.57 13.21 7.68
C GLY A 120 12.04 14.62 7.42
N ILE A 121 10.80 14.76 6.91
CA ILE A 121 10.21 16.06 6.59
C ILE A 121 9.81 16.78 7.88
N ILE A 122 10.47 17.89 8.19
CA ILE A 122 10.19 18.71 9.38
C ILE A 122 9.31 19.92 9.08
N ASN A 123 9.03 20.22 7.81
CA ASN A 123 8.15 21.33 7.41
C ASN A 123 6.78 21.21 8.11
N PRO A 124 6.41 22.15 9.03
CA PRO A 124 5.12 22.10 9.73
C PRO A 124 3.93 22.37 8.81
N ASN A 125 4.15 22.99 7.66
CA ASN A 125 3.10 23.32 6.70
C ASN A 125 2.77 22.12 5.78
N CYS A 126 3.61 21.10 5.73
CA CYS A 126 3.32 19.88 4.98
C CYS A 126 2.22 19.07 5.69
N VAL A 127 1.01 19.11 5.17
CA VAL A 127 -0.17 18.42 5.70
C VAL A 127 -0.11 16.93 5.33
N ALA A 128 -0.24 16.06 6.33
CA ALA A 128 -0.21 14.61 6.15
C ALA A 128 -1.51 13.98 6.65
N TYR A 129 -2.28 13.34 5.76
CA TYR A 129 -3.54 12.69 6.11
C TYR A 129 -3.82 11.46 5.25
N ASP A 130 -4.69 10.59 5.77
CA ASP A 130 -5.05 9.34 5.13
C ASP A 130 -6.43 9.41 4.45
N ILE A 131 -6.58 8.61 3.40
CA ILE A 131 -7.86 8.30 2.78
C ILE A 131 -8.13 6.80 3.00
N LEU A 132 -9.15 6.48 3.79
CA LEU A 132 -9.64 5.10 3.92
C LEU A 132 -10.51 4.79 2.70
N PHE A 133 -9.94 4.03 1.76
CA PHE A 133 -10.60 3.74 0.49
C PHE A 133 -10.12 2.39 -0.07
N GLY A 134 -10.97 1.75 -0.87
CA GLY A 134 -10.62 0.49 -1.54
C GLY A 134 -9.62 0.65 -2.69
N CYS A 135 -9.64 -0.29 -3.64
CA CYS A 135 -8.69 -0.35 -4.76
C CYS A 135 -8.51 0.97 -5.54
N PRO A 136 -9.54 1.84 -5.75
CA PRO A 136 -9.37 3.13 -6.43
C PRO A 136 -8.78 4.25 -5.56
N GLY A 137 -8.39 3.98 -4.31
CA GLY A 137 -7.93 5.02 -3.35
C GLY A 137 -6.79 5.88 -3.86
N TRP A 138 -5.86 5.32 -4.63
CA TRP A 138 -4.80 6.10 -5.24
C TRP A 138 -5.33 7.16 -6.23
N ILE A 139 -6.32 6.78 -7.05
CA ILE A 139 -6.96 7.69 -8.00
C ILE A 139 -7.69 8.80 -7.24
N GLU A 140 -8.38 8.46 -6.15
CA GLU A 140 -9.05 9.43 -5.29
C GLU A 140 -8.05 10.43 -4.68
N GLY A 141 -6.89 9.95 -4.24
CA GLY A 141 -5.79 10.81 -3.79
C GLY A 141 -5.31 11.78 -4.87
N VAL A 142 -5.18 11.32 -6.11
CA VAL A 142 -4.82 12.19 -7.25
C VAL A 142 -5.89 13.23 -7.53
N ILE A 143 -7.18 12.87 -7.45
CA ILE A 143 -8.29 13.81 -7.62
C ILE A 143 -8.26 14.90 -6.55
N GLN A 144 -8.03 14.54 -5.29
CA GLN A 144 -7.91 15.50 -4.20
C GLN A 144 -6.69 16.42 -4.36
N ALA A 145 -5.53 15.84 -4.69
CA ALA A 145 -4.32 16.63 -4.98
C ALA A 145 -4.57 17.64 -6.12
N GLN A 146 -5.28 17.20 -7.19
CA GLN A 146 -5.68 18.10 -8.28
C GLN A 146 -6.57 19.25 -7.78
N ALA A 147 -7.52 18.96 -6.89
CA ALA A 147 -8.42 19.96 -6.35
C ALA A 147 -7.63 21.00 -5.52
N PHE A 148 -6.71 20.55 -4.66
CA PHE A 148 -5.89 21.45 -3.85
C PHE A 148 -4.99 22.35 -4.69
N ILE A 149 -4.29 21.80 -5.69
CA ILE A 149 -3.45 22.58 -6.60
C ILE A 149 -4.27 23.63 -7.39
N LYS A 150 -5.53 23.34 -7.70
CA LYS A 150 -6.42 24.32 -8.37
C LYS A 150 -6.95 25.39 -7.44
N ALA A 151 -7.09 25.08 -6.17
CA ALA A 151 -7.60 26.00 -5.15
C ALA A 151 -6.54 27.01 -4.69
N GLY A 152 -5.27 26.70 -4.79
CA GLY A 152 -4.10 27.55 -4.41
C GLY A 152 -3.59 27.21 -3.04
#